data_0876e2388c69f0ca6b0627578be428c0
#
_entry.id   0876e2388c69f0ca6b0627578be428c0
#
_cell.length_a   1.000
_cell.length_b   1.000
_cell.length_c   1.000
_cell.angle_alpha   90.00
_cell.angle_beta   90.00
_cell.angle_gamma   90.00
#
_symmetry.space_group_name_H-M   'P 1'
#
loop_
_entity.id
_entity.type
_entity.pdbx_description
1 polymer ?
#
loop_
_entity_poly.entity_id
_entity_poly.type
_entity_poly.pdbx_seq_one_letter_code
_entity_poly.pdbx_strand_id
1 'polypeptide(L)'
;MRQKIRPAAIRGCRQRGPRLMAGLAVIFMVIMAAAPAPLQAASQVTEIMLSDKAGANGVVEKHQSQFSPSVAEIYGTALIAGAGKGKEITTKLFYVTQNLEVLSATKDLTGSGEVTFTFAFPKPSKGWPPGDYRLVISTSDGATKAVTFQVK
;
A
#
# COMPACT_ATOMS: atom_id res chain seq x y z
N MET A 1 -8.20 -29.23 59.40
CA MET A 1 -8.29 -28.18 60.45
C MET A 1 -9.26 -27.10 59.98
N ARG A 2 -10.33 -26.95 60.76
CA ARG A 2 -11.43 -26.00 60.55
C ARG A 2 -11.09 -24.66 61.21
N GLN A 3 -11.43 -23.52 60.57
CA GLN A 3 -11.85 -22.30 61.22
C GLN A 3 -12.62 -21.45 60.19
N LYS A 4 -13.72 -21.27 60.31
CA LYS A 4 -14.96 -20.66 60.78
C LYS A 4 -14.72 -19.30 61.46
N ILE A 5 -15.02 -18.23 60.75
CA ILE A 5 -15.22 -16.90 61.38
C ILE A 5 -16.49 -16.28 60.82
N ARG A 6 -17.24 -15.79 61.73
CA ARG A 6 -18.65 -15.31 61.71
C ARG A 6 -18.76 -13.82 61.30
N PRO A 7 -19.97 -13.38 60.93
CA PRO A 7 -20.24 -12.00 60.57
C PRO A 7 -20.56 -11.11 61.79
N ALA A 8 -20.27 -9.86 61.68
CA ALA A 8 -20.75 -8.84 62.62
C ALA A 8 -21.63 -7.83 61.89
N ALA A 9 -22.85 -7.78 62.29
CA ALA A 9 -23.83 -6.81 61.96
C ALA A 9 -23.67 -5.58 62.91
N ILE A 10 -23.77 -4.39 62.40
CA ILE A 10 -24.07 -3.23 63.23
C ILE A 10 -25.06 -2.29 62.52
N ARG A 11 -26.06 -2.05 63.29
CA ARG A 11 -27.25 -1.20 63.12
C ARG A 11 -26.94 0.32 63.19
N GLY A 12 -27.85 1.07 62.67
CA GLY A 12 -28.19 2.34 63.26
C GLY A 12 -28.14 3.50 62.27
N CYS A 13 -29.22 3.85 61.67
CA CYS A 13 -30.25 4.75 62.16
C CYS A 13 -29.84 6.24 62.13
N ARG A 14 -30.33 7.03 61.21
CA ARG A 14 -31.30 8.09 61.51
C ARG A 14 -31.51 9.06 60.36
N GLN A 15 -32.75 9.16 59.97
CA GLN A 15 -33.31 10.23 59.13
C GLN A 15 -33.15 11.59 59.77
N ARG A 16 -32.93 12.61 58.96
CA ARG A 16 -33.54 13.92 59.06
C ARG A 16 -33.31 14.80 57.87
N GLY A 17 -34.33 15.06 57.11
CA GLY A 17 -34.81 16.38 56.80
C GLY A 17 -34.37 17.03 55.52
N PRO A 18 -35.32 17.54 54.73
CA PRO A 18 -35.07 18.09 53.43
C PRO A 18 -34.55 19.51 53.50
N ARG A 19 -33.48 19.82 52.77
CA ARG A 19 -33.17 21.17 52.36
C ARG A 19 -33.04 21.22 50.85
N LEU A 20 -34.07 21.79 50.23
CA LEU A 20 -34.01 22.31 48.88
C LEU A 20 -32.81 23.27 48.77
N MET A 21 -31.85 22.95 48.00
CA MET A 21 -30.97 23.92 47.37
C MET A 21 -30.88 23.59 45.90
N ALA A 22 -31.47 24.48 45.11
CA ALA A 22 -31.35 24.57 43.69
C ALA A 22 -29.86 24.73 43.33
N GLY A 23 -29.22 23.66 42.91
CA GLY A 23 -27.87 23.67 42.37
C GLY A 23 -27.98 23.54 40.88
N LEU A 24 -27.71 24.62 40.18
CA LEU A 24 -27.61 24.74 38.74
C LEU A 24 -26.51 23.77 38.25
N ALA A 25 -26.90 22.60 37.78
CA ALA A 25 -25.97 21.67 37.15
C ALA A 25 -25.62 22.20 35.75
N VAL A 26 -24.51 22.93 35.66
CA VAL A 26 -23.89 23.25 34.35
C VAL A 26 -23.33 21.96 33.77
N ILE A 27 -24.10 21.36 32.85
CA ILE A 27 -23.63 20.25 32.05
C ILE A 27 -22.60 20.81 31.05
N PHE A 28 -21.33 20.65 31.38
CA PHE A 28 -20.23 20.89 30.46
C PHE A 28 -20.25 19.77 29.39
N MET A 29 -20.99 20.04 28.29
CA MET A 29 -21.00 19.18 27.12
C MET A 29 -19.65 19.37 26.44
N VAL A 30 -18.67 18.51 26.75
CA VAL A 30 -17.39 18.42 26.02
C VAL A 30 -17.72 17.89 24.67
N ILE A 31 -17.88 18.76 23.66
CA ILE A 31 -17.92 18.42 22.27
C ILE A 31 -16.47 18.02 21.90
N MET A 32 -16.18 16.74 21.95
CA MET A 32 -14.98 16.19 21.31
C MET A 32 -15.12 16.43 19.81
N ALA A 33 -14.52 17.49 19.31
CA ALA A 33 -14.30 17.68 17.88
C ALA A 33 -13.36 16.55 17.42
N ALA A 34 -13.94 15.51 16.82
CA ALA A 34 -13.17 14.51 16.10
C ALA A 34 -12.50 15.25 14.95
N ALA A 35 -11.18 15.49 15.05
CA ALA A 35 -10.39 16.00 13.95
C ALA A 35 -10.53 15.02 12.79
N PRO A 36 -10.89 15.46 11.58
CA PRO A 36 -10.93 14.57 10.42
C PRO A 36 -9.52 14.01 10.24
N ALA A 37 -9.42 12.68 10.27
CA ALA A 37 -8.16 12.02 9.93
C ALA A 37 -7.77 12.46 8.50
N PRO A 38 -6.50 12.79 8.25
CA PRO A 38 -6.06 13.15 6.91
C PRO A 38 -6.38 11.99 5.97
N LEU A 39 -7.23 12.24 4.98
CA LEU A 39 -7.50 11.31 3.90
C LEU A 39 -6.17 11.11 3.16
N GLN A 40 -5.45 10.02 3.44
CA GLN A 40 -4.28 9.69 2.66
C GLN A 40 -4.76 9.36 1.24
N ALA A 41 -4.33 10.18 0.29
CA ALA A 41 -4.62 9.92 -1.11
C ALA A 41 -4.12 8.52 -1.48
N ALA A 42 -4.98 7.73 -2.13
CA ALA A 42 -4.59 6.43 -2.65
C ALA A 42 -3.44 6.61 -3.65
N SER A 43 -2.50 5.68 -3.68
CA SER A 43 -1.45 5.69 -4.69
C SER A 43 -2.05 5.54 -6.07
N GLN A 44 -1.39 6.10 -7.08
CA GLN A 44 -1.77 5.95 -8.47
C GLN A 44 -0.52 5.68 -9.30
N VAL A 45 -0.52 4.62 -10.10
CA VAL A 45 0.52 4.39 -11.10
C VAL A 45 0.16 5.23 -12.33
N THR A 46 0.86 6.35 -12.53
CA THR A 46 0.54 7.33 -13.56
C THR A 46 1.12 6.95 -14.91
N GLU A 47 2.33 6.41 -14.93
CA GLU A 47 3.03 6.04 -16.16
C GLU A 47 3.88 4.79 -15.97
N ILE A 48 4.04 3.99 -17.05
CA ILE A 48 4.96 2.88 -17.13
C ILE A 48 5.71 3.01 -18.46
N MET A 49 7.01 3.09 -18.42
CA MET A 49 7.91 3.12 -19.57
C MET A 49 8.80 1.88 -19.58
N LEU A 50 9.03 1.31 -20.75
CA LEU A 50 9.91 0.17 -20.96
C LEU A 50 10.94 0.50 -22.04
N SER A 51 12.17 -0.02 -21.93
CA SER A 51 13.23 0.14 -22.92
C SER A 51 14.26 -0.99 -22.83
N ASP A 52 15.02 -1.18 -23.89
CA ASP A 52 16.23 -2.02 -23.90
C ASP A 52 17.47 -1.30 -23.34
N LYS A 53 17.32 -0.01 -23.00
CA LYS A 53 18.37 0.83 -22.43
C LYS A 53 17.84 1.61 -21.22
N ALA A 54 18.66 1.67 -20.20
CA ALA A 54 18.44 2.56 -19.07
C ALA A 54 19.36 3.78 -19.19
N GLY A 55 18.83 4.94 -18.86
CA GLY A 55 19.60 6.17 -18.69
C GLY A 55 20.31 6.21 -17.33
N ALA A 56 20.71 7.39 -16.92
CA ALA A 56 21.31 7.62 -15.61
C ALA A 56 20.36 7.13 -14.51
N ASN A 57 20.91 6.50 -13.47
CA ASN A 57 20.15 5.94 -12.33
C ASN A 57 19.10 4.86 -12.69
N GLY A 58 19.23 4.21 -13.86
CA GLY A 58 18.30 3.17 -14.27
C GLY A 58 16.96 3.66 -14.79
N VAL A 59 16.79 4.97 -14.97
CA VAL A 59 15.54 5.55 -15.47
C VAL A 59 15.42 5.38 -16.98
N VAL A 60 14.26 4.94 -17.44
CA VAL A 60 13.92 4.85 -18.86
C VAL A 60 13.46 6.22 -19.36
N GLU A 61 14.13 6.72 -20.39
CA GLU A 61 13.81 8.04 -20.98
C GLU A 61 12.88 7.93 -22.20
N LYS A 62 12.94 6.79 -22.91
CA LYS A 62 12.15 6.55 -24.11
C LYS A 62 11.44 5.21 -24.05
N HIS A 63 10.12 5.24 -24.15
CA HIS A 63 9.30 4.03 -24.18
C HIS A 63 9.46 3.24 -25.47
N GLN A 64 9.64 1.93 -25.32
CA GLN A 64 9.63 0.94 -26.42
C GLN A 64 8.53 -0.09 -26.15
N SER A 65 7.82 -0.47 -27.21
CA SER A 65 6.79 -1.51 -27.16
C SER A 65 7.20 -2.79 -27.91
N GLN A 66 8.39 -2.82 -28.50
CA GLN A 66 8.91 -3.96 -29.25
C GLN A 66 10.37 -4.22 -28.86
N PHE A 67 10.70 -5.47 -28.60
CA PHE A 67 12.02 -5.91 -28.18
C PHE A 67 12.50 -7.09 -29.01
N SER A 68 13.82 -7.20 -29.18
CA SER A 68 14.44 -8.36 -29.79
C SER A 68 14.47 -9.54 -28.80
N PRO A 69 14.31 -10.80 -29.25
CA PRO A 69 14.51 -11.98 -28.41
C PRO A 69 15.90 -12.08 -27.79
N SER A 70 16.89 -11.40 -28.39
CA SER A 70 18.27 -11.36 -27.90
C SER A 70 18.56 -10.29 -26.87
N VAL A 71 17.63 -9.38 -26.58
CA VAL A 71 17.84 -8.30 -25.61
C VAL A 71 18.27 -8.85 -24.24
N ALA A 72 19.36 -8.30 -23.69
CA ALA A 72 19.94 -8.80 -22.44
C ALA A 72 19.06 -8.47 -21.22
N GLU A 73 18.47 -7.30 -21.20
CA GLU A 73 17.59 -6.82 -20.13
C GLU A 73 16.50 -5.90 -20.70
N ILE A 74 15.32 -5.99 -20.14
CA ILE A 74 14.24 -5.03 -20.37
C ILE A 74 14.13 -4.17 -19.10
N TYR A 75 14.48 -2.90 -19.25
CA TYR A 75 14.39 -1.91 -18.17
C TYR A 75 13.01 -1.29 -18.14
N GLY A 76 12.57 -0.95 -16.94
CA GLY A 76 11.31 -0.28 -16.76
C GLY A 76 11.37 0.84 -15.71
N THR A 77 10.54 1.84 -15.95
CA THR A 77 10.31 2.94 -15.03
C THR A 77 8.82 3.13 -14.84
N ALA A 78 8.36 3.20 -13.60
CA ALA A 78 7.00 3.57 -13.26
C ALA A 78 6.97 4.82 -12.43
N LEU A 79 6.08 5.75 -12.77
CA LEU A 79 5.77 6.94 -11.97
C LEU A 79 4.57 6.64 -11.08
N ILE A 80 4.72 6.89 -9.78
CA ILE A 80 3.71 6.59 -8.77
C ILE A 80 3.43 7.87 -7.99
N ALA A 81 2.21 8.39 -8.14
CA ALA A 81 1.72 9.51 -7.35
C ALA A 81 1.08 8.99 -6.04
N GLY A 82 1.14 9.77 -4.98
CA GLY A 82 0.54 9.41 -3.68
C GLY A 82 1.28 8.27 -2.95
N ALA A 83 2.54 8.00 -3.31
CA ALA A 83 3.38 7.06 -2.58
C ALA A 83 3.50 7.47 -1.11
N GLY A 84 3.63 6.50 -0.21
CA GLY A 84 3.77 6.73 1.23
C GLY A 84 4.57 5.62 1.89
N LYS A 85 5.11 5.89 3.06
CA LYS A 85 5.85 4.90 3.85
C LYS A 85 4.99 3.68 4.17
N GLY A 86 5.59 2.49 4.06
CA GLY A 86 4.93 1.22 4.36
C GLY A 86 4.02 0.72 3.23
N LYS A 87 4.04 1.36 2.06
CA LYS A 87 3.39 0.83 0.86
C LYS A 87 4.36 -0.04 0.09
N GLU A 88 3.83 -1.09 -0.51
CA GLU A 88 4.58 -2.00 -1.38
C GLU A 88 4.15 -1.82 -2.83
N ILE A 89 5.06 -2.09 -3.73
CA ILE A 89 4.82 -2.20 -5.17
C ILE A 89 5.10 -3.62 -5.61
N THR A 90 4.15 -4.21 -6.32
CA THR A 90 4.27 -5.53 -6.93
C THR A 90 4.31 -5.39 -8.44
N THR A 91 5.32 -5.99 -9.05
CA THR A 91 5.53 -6.05 -10.50
C THR A 91 5.33 -7.47 -10.96
N LYS A 92 4.42 -7.70 -11.89
CA LYS A 92 4.13 -9.02 -12.48
C LYS A 92 4.27 -8.99 -13.98
N LEU A 93 5.05 -9.89 -14.53
CA LEU A 93 5.22 -10.06 -15.97
C LEU A 93 4.53 -11.33 -16.44
N PHE A 94 3.64 -11.20 -17.42
CA PHE A 94 2.91 -12.32 -18.02
C PHE A 94 3.31 -12.49 -19.48
N TYR A 95 3.50 -13.74 -19.89
CA TYR A 95 3.53 -14.14 -21.29
C TYR A 95 2.09 -14.43 -21.73
N VAL A 96 1.53 -13.53 -22.52
CA VAL A 96 0.07 -13.51 -22.82
C VAL A 96 -0.36 -14.74 -23.59
N THR A 97 0.45 -15.19 -24.56
CA THR A 97 0.14 -16.32 -25.44
C THR A 97 -0.18 -17.61 -24.69
N GLN A 98 0.45 -17.82 -23.52
CA GLN A 98 0.26 -19.01 -22.68
C GLN A 98 -0.40 -18.69 -21.35
N ASN A 99 -0.80 -17.43 -21.12
CA ASN A 99 -1.31 -16.93 -19.84
C ASN A 99 -0.42 -17.31 -18.65
N LEU A 100 0.89 -17.28 -18.85
CA LEU A 100 1.90 -17.70 -17.88
C LEU A 100 2.49 -16.49 -17.17
N GLU A 101 2.48 -16.49 -15.83
CA GLU A 101 3.28 -15.54 -15.05
C GLU A 101 4.75 -15.93 -15.15
N VAL A 102 5.55 -15.06 -15.78
CA VAL A 102 6.98 -15.29 -16.02
C VAL A 102 7.82 -14.85 -14.83
N LEU A 103 7.40 -13.76 -14.20
CA LEU A 103 8.13 -13.14 -13.10
C LEU A 103 7.17 -12.33 -12.21
N SER A 104 7.42 -12.41 -10.91
CA SER A 104 6.78 -11.55 -9.92
C SER A 104 7.83 -11.04 -8.93
N ALA A 105 7.77 -9.77 -8.60
CA ALA A 105 8.63 -9.14 -7.61
C ALA A 105 7.86 -8.09 -6.81
N THR A 106 8.08 -8.09 -5.50
CA THR A 106 7.51 -7.08 -4.59
C THR A 106 8.65 -6.33 -3.92
N LYS A 107 8.52 -5.02 -3.82
CA LYS A 107 9.47 -4.12 -3.13
C LYS A 107 8.72 -3.06 -2.35
N ASP A 108 9.35 -2.61 -1.27
CA ASP A 108 8.86 -1.46 -0.53
C ASP A 108 9.01 -0.17 -1.34
N LEU A 109 7.97 0.66 -1.32
CA LEU A 109 8.03 2.02 -1.84
C LEU A 109 8.78 2.91 -0.83
N THR A 110 9.95 3.36 -1.25
CA THR A 110 10.74 4.34 -0.48
C THR A 110 10.42 5.74 -0.97
N GLY A 111 9.94 6.59 -0.06
CA GLY A 111 9.58 7.96 -0.38
C GLY A 111 8.12 8.28 -0.11
N SER A 112 7.73 9.52 -0.43
CA SER A 112 6.36 10.01 -0.30
C SER A 112 6.05 11.01 -1.40
N GLY A 113 4.79 11.09 -1.81
CA GLY A 113 4.34 11.96 -2.90
C GLY A 113 4.52 11.29 -4.26
N GLU A 114 5.23 11.92 -5.18
CA GLU A 114 5.58 11.34 -6.47
C GLU A 114 6.91 10.60 -6.37
N VAL A 115 6.91 9.33 -6.76
CA VAL A 115 8.09 8.45 -6.69
C VAL A 115 8.32 7.80 -8.05
N THR A 116 9.57 7.81 -8.49
CA THR A 116 10.04 7.06 -9.66
C THR A 116 10.54 5.69 -9.20
N PHE A 117 9.88 4.64 -9.66
CA PHE A 117 10.25 3.26 -9.39
C PHE A 117 10.92 2.65 -10.62
N THR A 118 12.17 2.18 -10.47
CA THR A 118 12.92 1.53 -11.54
C THR A 118 13.05 0.03 -11.31
N PHE A 119 12.99 -0.74 -12.37
CA PHE A 119 13.11 -2.19 -12.35
C PHE A 119 13.77 -2.70 -13.64
N ALA A 120 14.28 -3.92 -13.61
CA ALA A 120 14.84 -4.57 -14.78
C ALA A 120 14.47 -6.05 -14.78
N PHE A 121 14.19 -6.57 -15.97
CA PHE A 121 13.96 -7.99 -16.21
C PHE A 121 15.15 -8.56 -16.98
N PRO A 122 15.99 -9.38 -16.35
CA PRO A 122 17.08 -10.05 -17.05
C PRO A 122 16.55 -11.08 -18.03
N LYS A 123 17.28 -11.27 -19.12
CA LYS A 123 16.95 -12.28 -20.14
C LYS A 123 16.90 -13.68 -19.52
N PRO A 124 15.82 -14.45 -19.73
CA PRO A 124 15.77 -15.85 -19.34
C PRO A 124 16.90 -16.65 -20.01
N SER A 125 17.35 -17.75 -19.39
CA SER A 125 18.45 -18.58 -19.90
C SER A 125 18.24 -19.11 -21.33
N LYS A 126 16.98 -19.31 -21.75
CA LYS A 126 16.57 -19.73 -23.06
C LYS A 126 16.25 -18.56 -24.03
N GLY A 127 16.53 -17.31 -23.62
CA GLY A 127 16.11 -16.12 -24.36
C GLY A 127 14.67 -15.73 -24.06
N TRP A 128 14.26 -14.60 -24.62
CA TRP A 128 12.87 -14.16 -24.56
C TRP A 128 12.05 -14.91 -25.62
N PRO A 129 11.06 -15.73 -25.27
CA PRO A 129 10.14 -16.30 -26.24
C PRO A 129 9.47 -15.20 -27.08
N PRO A 130 9.43 -15.32 -28.41
CA PRO A 130 8.68 -14.40 -29.27
C PRO A 130 7.18 -14.44 -28.90
N GLY A 131 6.54 -13.26 -28.83
CA GLY A 131 5.11 -13.15 -28.54
C GLY A 131 4.77 -11.90 -27.75
N ASP A 132 3.54 -11.87 -27.25
CA ASP A 132 2.98 -10.75 -26.51
C ASP A 132 3.22 -10.93 -25.01
N TYR A 133 3.63 -9.84 -24.38
CA TYR A 133 3.85 -9.75 -22.94
C TYR A 133 2.97 -8.66 -22.34
N ARG A 134 2.56 -8.86 -21.10
CA ARG A 134 1.84 -7.89 -20.30
C ARG A 134 2.54 -7.71 -18.95
N LEU A 135 2.97 -6.49 -18.71
CA LEU A 135 3.48 -6.08 -17.41
C LEU A 135 2.34 -5.44 -16.62
N VAL A 136 2.17 -5.89 -15.39
CA VAL A 136 1.20 -5.32 -14.41
C VAL A 136 1.99 -4.80 -13.22
N ILE A 137 1.75 -3.56 -12.86
CA ILE A 137 2.28 -2.94 -11.66
C ILE A 137 1.10 -2.61 -10.75
N SER A 138 1.17 -3.06 -9.51
CA SER A 138 0.15 -2.79 -8.49
C SER A 138 0.78 -2.32 -7.19
N THR A 139 0.07 -1.49 -6.45
CA THR A 139 0.46 -1.04 -5.12
C THR A 139 -0.39 -1.72 -4.06
N SER A 140 0.12 -1.82 -2.83
CA SER A 140 -0.58 -2.48 -1.71
C SER A 140 -1.91 -1.81 -1.33
N ASP A 141 -2.13 -0.55 -1.74
CA ASP A 141 -3.38 0.19 -1.53
C ASP A 141 -4.36 0.10 -2.72
N GLY A 142 -4.08 -0.78 -3.70
CA GLY A 142 -5.01 -1.17 -4.75
C GLY A 142 -4.85 -0.46 -6.09
N ALA A 143 -3.92 0.50 -6.25
CA ALA A 143 -3.65 1.06 -7.57
C ALA A 143 -3.03 0.00 -8.48
N THR A 144 -3.50 -0.06 -9.72
CA THR A 144 -3.00 -1.03 -10.71
C THR A 144 -2.92 -0.39 -12.09
N LYS A 145 -1.83 -0.64 -12.80
CA LYS A 145 -1.67 -0.26 -14.21
C LYS A 145 -0.95 -1.36 -14.96
N ALA A 146 -1.33 -1.55 -16.21
CA ALA A 146 -0.71 -2.52 -17.09
C ALA A 146 -0.20 -1.86 -18.37
N VAL A 147 0.87 -2.42 -18.91
CA VAL A 147 1.40 -2.10 -20.24
C VAL A 147 1.70 -3.40 -21.00
N THR A 148 1.49 -3.39 -22.29
CA THR A 148 1.80 -4.53 -23.18
C THR A 148 2.98 -4.21 -24.08
N PHE A 149 3.78 -5.23 -24.39
CA PHE A 149 4.86 -5.14 -25.36
C PHE A 149 5.03 -6.45 -26.10
N GLN A 150 5.76 -6.43 -27.19
CA GLN A 150 6.03 -7.60 -28.03
C GLN A 150 7.52 -7.91 -28.07
N VAL A 151 7.82 -9.20 -28.12
CA VAL A 151 9.15 -9.71 -28.46
C VAL A 151 9.07 -10.36 -29.85
N LYS A 152 9.89 -9.87 -30.78
CA LYS A 152 9.92 -10.36 -32.19
C LYS A 152 11.26 -10.16 -32.84
#